data_feda691649bef5f1026651e34da72c19
#
_entry.id   feda691649bef5f1026651e34da72c19
#
_cell.length_a   1.000
_cell.length_b   1.000
_cell.length_c   1.000
_cell.angle_alpha   90.00
_cell.angle_beta   90.00
_cell.angle_gamma   90.00
#
_symmetry.space_group_name_H-M   'P 1'
#
loop_
_entity.id
_entity.type
_entity.pdbx_description
1 polymer ?
#
loop_
_entity_poly.entity_id
_entity_poly.type
_entity_poly.pdbx_seq_one_letter_code
_entity_poly.pdbx_strand_id
1 'polypeptide(L)'
;IMPSLVGSEMCIRDREENIPFFGVFGACSTFVESMILGSIAVEGFANNVLCATSSHFCSAEKQFRFPLELGNQRPPSSQWTVTGSGAAILSKNGTGPYITHVTPGKIVDMGIKDANNMGAAMAPAFNDTLITHFLDTGRSPSYYDAIISGDLGHIGKEIAIDLAKSQGYNIKSNYNDCGVLIFDKNSQDTHSGGSGCGCCLSLIHISEPTRLGMIS
;
A
#
# COMPACT_ATOMS: atom_id res chain seq x y z
N ILE A 1 -4.24 -17.42 -13.37
CA ILE A 1 -5.35 -16.46 -13.24
C ILE A 1 -6.21 -16.98 -12.09
N MET A 2 -6.29 -16.24 -11.02
CA MET A 2 -7.18 -16.61 -9.91
C MET A 2 -8.60 -16.10 -10.21
N PRO A 3 -9.52 -16.97 -10.64
CA PRO A 3 -10.84 -16.53 -11.10
C PRO A 3 -11.74 -16.03 -9.96
N SER A 4 -11.38 -16.34 -8.71
CA SER A 4 -12.27 -16.09 -7.58
C SER A 4 -12.22 -14.67 -7.02
N LEU A 5 -11.13 -13.95 -7.20
CA LEU A 5 -11.00 -12.55 -6.72
C LEU A 5 -11.45 -11.53 -7.76
N VAL A 6 -11.31 -11.87 -9.03
CA VAL A 6 -11.67 -11.01 -10.15
C VAL A 6 -13.06 -11.35 -10.68
N GLY A 7 -13.48 -12.60 -10.56
CA GLY A 7 -14.70 -13.10 -11.20
C GLY A 7 -16.01 -12.70 -10.53
N SER A 8 -16.06 -12.61 -9.21
CA SER A 8 -17.34 -12.38 -8.52
C SER A 8 -17.79 -10.93 -8.53
N GLU A 9 -16.87 -9.99 -8.43
CA GLU A 9 -17.19 -8.55 -8.45
C GLU A 9 -17.34 -8.02 -9.88
N MET A 10 -16.50 -8.48 -10.81
CA MET A 10 -16.63 -8.12 -12.22
C MET A 10 -17.96 -8.57 -12.82
N CYS A 11 -18.41 -9.79 -12.54
CA CYS A 11 -19.63 -10.32 -13.14
C CYS A 11 -20.93 -9.64 -12.67
N ILE A 12 -20.90 -8.91 -11.56
CA ILE A 12 -22.09 -8.29 -11.00
C ILE A 12 -22.19 -6.81 -11.39
N ARG A 13 -21.09 -6.06 -11.33
CA ARG A 13 -21.13 -4.61 -11.49
C ARG A 13 -20.90 -4.11 -12.92
N ASP A 14 -20.01 -4.71 -13.67
CA ASP A 14 -19.76 -4.29 -15.04
C ASP A 14 -20.97 -4.48 -15.97
N ARG A 15 -21.85 -5.44 -15.65
CA ARG A 15 -23.09 -5.66 -16.40
C ARG A 15 -24.15 -4.58 -16.20
N GLU A 16 -24.19 -3.98 -15.00
CA GLU A 16 -25.17 -2.95 -14.69
C GLU A 16 -24.72 -1.56 -15.13
N GLU A 17 -23.43 -1.24 -14.92
CA GLU A 17 -22.91 0.11 -15.13
C GLU A 17 -22.30 0.32 -16.52
N ASN A 18 -22.00 -0.76 -17.26
CA ASN A 18 -21.38 -0.73 -18.58
C ASN A 18 -20.09 0.13 -18.65
N ILE A 19 -19.27 0.05 -17.59
CA ILE A 19 -18.02 0.78 -17.44
C ILE A 19 -16.85 -0.18 -17.68
N PRO A 20 -15.81 0.21 -18.48
CA PRO A 20 -14.60 -0.59 -18.61
C PRO A 20 -13.96 -0.89 -17.25
N PHE A 21 -13.59 -2.12 -17.01
CA PHE A 21 -13.03 -2.58 -15.75
C PHE A 21 -11.69 -3.30 -15.97
N PHE A 22 -10.70 -2.95 -15.14
CA PHE A 22 -9.39 -3.60 -15.10
C PHE A 22 -9.13 -4.18 -13.71
N GLY A 23 -8.86 -5.47 -13.63
CA GLY A 23 -8.41 -6.10 -12.40
C GLY A 23 -6.89 -6.03 -12.27
N VAL A 24 -6.40 -5.47 -11.17
CA VAL A 24 -4.99 -5.40 -10.82
C VAL A 24 -4.75 -6.07 -9.48
N PHE A 25 -3.57 -6.64 -9.29
CA PHE A 25 -3.21 -7.26 -8.03
C PHE A 25 -1.70 -7.20 -7.79
N GLY A 26 -1.30 -6.38 -6.83
CA GLY A 26 0.05 -6.25 -6.31
C GLY A 26 0.10 -6.45 -4.78
N ALA A 27 -0.81 -7.27 -4.21
CA ALA A 27 -0.97 -7.43 -2.77
C ALA A 27 -1.03 -6.06 -2.06
N CYS A 28 -0.07 -5.76 -1.19
CA CYS A 28 -0.03 -4.51 -0.42
C CYS A 28 0.16 -3.25 -1.28
N SER A 29 0.65 -3.37 -2.50
CA SER A 29 0.84 -2.25 -3.43
C SER A 29 -0.36 -2.00 -4.35
N THR A 30 -1.40 -2.83 -4.31
CA THR A 30 -2.53 -2.81 -5.26
C THR A 30 -3.17 -1.43 -5.42
N PHE A 31 -3.34 -0.68 -4.32
CA PHE A 31 -3.94 0.66 -4.40
C PHE A 31 -3.05 1.64 -5.17
N VAL A 32 -1.77 1.69 -4.85
CA VAL A 32 -0.81 2.58 -5.55
C VAL A 32 -0.64 2.14 -7.00
N GLU A 33 -0.60 0.83 -7.27
CA GLU A 33 -0.59 0.28 -8.62
C GLU A 33 -1.82 0.73 -9.42
N SER A 34 -3.01 0.65 -8.83
CA SER A 34 -4.24 1.13 -9.48
C SER A 34 -4.20 2.63 -9.76
N MET A 35 -3.62 3.44 -8.86
CA MET A 35 -3.44 4.87 -9.06
C MET A 35 -2.42 5.20 -10.16
N ILE A 36 -1.33 4.45 -10.29
CA ILE A 36 -0.36 4.60 -11.38
C ILE A 36 -1.05 4.35 -12.73
N LEU A 37 -1.73 3.20 -12.86
CA LEU A 37 -2.45 2.85 -14.08
C LEU A 37 -3.59 3.83 -14.37
N GLY A 38 -4.33 4.24 -13.33
CA GLY A 38 -5.38 5.25 -13.43
C GLY A 38 -4.86 6.60 -13.90
N SER A 39 -3.69 7.04 -13.42
CA SER A 39 -3.05 8.28 -13.86
C SER A 39 -2.67 8.23 -15.34
N ILE A 40 -2.12 7.11 -15.81
CA ILE A 40 -1.80 6.90 -17.21
C ILE A 40 -3.08 6.93 -18.09
N ALA A 41 -4.16 6.29 -17.61
CA ALA A 41 -5.43 6.29 -18.32
C ALA A 41 -6.06 7.68 -18.40
N VAL A 42 -6.05 8.45 -17.31
CA VAL A 42 -6.57 9.83 -17.28
C VAL A 42 -5.76 10.75 -18.20
N GLU A 43 -4.45 10.59 -18.26
CA GLU A 43 -3.61 11.39 -19.16
C GLU A 43 -3.84 11.00 -20.63
N GLY A 44 -4.06 9.71 -20.90
CA GLY A 44 -4.14 9.18 -22.26
C GLY A 44 -5.53 9.26 -22.91
N PHE A 45 -6.58 8.77 -22.26
CA PHE A 45 -7.87 8.54 -22.91
C PHE A 45 -9.12 8.62 -22.02
N ALA A 46 -9.00 8.68 -20.71
CA ALA A 46 -10.12 8.73 -19.79
C ALA A 46 -10.26 10.11 -19.14
N ASN A 47 -11.49 10.55 -18.89
CA ASN A 47 -11.72 11.78 -18.13
C ASN A 47 -11.65 11.56 -16.62
N ASN A 48 -12.21 10.43 -16.18
CA ASN A 48 -12.23 10.03 -14.78
C ASN A 48 -11.92 8.54 -14.69
N VAL A 49 -11.17 8.15 -13.65
CA VAL A 49 -10.85 6.74 -13.34
C VAL A 49 -11.10 6.52 -11.87
N LEU A 50 -11.87 5.48 -11.55
CA LEU A 50 -12.06 5.00 -10.19
C LEU A 50 -10.97 3.97 -9.88
N CYS A 51 -10.15 4.26 -8.88
CA CYS A 51 -9.16 3.35 -8.30
C CYS A 51 -9.70 2.84 -6.97
N ALA A 52 -9.92 1.55 -6.84
CA ALA A 52 -10.48 0.95 -5.63
C ALA A 52 -9.76 -0.33 -5.26
N THR A 53 -9.56 -0.54 -3.97
CA THR A 53 -9.02 -1.79 -3.43
C THR A 53 -9.78 -2.20 -2.17
N SER A 54 -9.76 -3.49 -1.89
CA SER A 54 -10.31 -4.03 -0.66
C SER A 54 -9.40 -5.12 -0.11
N SER A 55 -9.47 -5.30 1.19
CA SER A 55 -8.74 -6.31 1.94
C SER A 55 -9.72 -7.03 2.86
N HIS A 56 -9.56 -8.33 3.00
CA HIS A 56 -10.36 -9.13 3.91
C HIS A 56 -9.47 -10.17 4.61
N PHE A 57 -9.24 -9.99 5.90
CA PHE A 57 -8.35 -10.81 6.71
C PHE A 57 -8.62 -12.31 6.61
N CYS A 58 -9.88 -12.73 6.62
CA CYS A 58 -10.25 -14.14 6.63
C CYS A 58 -10.36 -14.79 5.24
N SER A 59 -10.23 -14.01 4.15
CA SER A 59 -10.36 -14.54 2.79
C SER A 59 -9.18 -14.16 1.90
N ALA A 60 -9.22 -13.03 1.24
CA ALA A 60 -8.22 -12.60 0.27
C ALA A 60 -6.79 -12.50 0.84
N GLU A 61 -6.66 -12.08 2.08
CA GLU A 61 -5.38 -11.90 2.77
C GLU A 61 -4.92 -13.11 3.59
N LYS A 62 -5.72 -14.19 3.61
CA LYS A 62 -5.44 -15.36 4.46
C LYS A 62 -4.05 -15.97 4.20
N GLN A 63 -3.63 -16.03 2.95
CA GLN A 63 -2.34 -16.60 2.57
C GLN A 63 -1.13 -15.77 3.00
N PHE A 64 -1.32 -14.50 3.33
CA PHE A 64 -0.24 -13.59 3.73
C PHE A 64 -0.09 -13.46 5.24
N ARG A 65 -0.97 -14.08 6.01
CA ARG A 65 -0.91 -14.03 7.47
C ARG A 65 -0.42 -15.36 8.07
N PHE A 66 0.08 -15.29 9.28
CA PHE A 66 0.45 -16.49 10.04
C PHE A 66 -0.77 -17.40 10.23
N PRO A 67 -0.64 -18.72 9.99
CA PRO A 67 -1.76 -19.66 10.07
C PRO A 67 -2.24 -19.86 11.51
N LEU A 68 -3.30 -19.15 11.90
CA LEU A 68 -3.91 -19.24 13.24
C LEU A 68 -4.53 -20.60 13.51
N GLU A 69 -4.97 -21.29 12.48
CA GLU A 69 -5.59 -22.61 12.54
C GLU A 69 -4.69 -23.69 13.12
N LEU A 70 -3.37 -23.48 13.07
CA LEU A 70 -2.40 -24.42 13.65
C LEU A 70 -2.29 -24.30 15.17
N GLY A 71 -2.93 -23.31 15.81
CA GLY A 71 -2.86 -23.08 17.24
C GLY A 71 -1.46 -22.67 17.76
N ASN A 72 -0.55 -22.33 16.88
CA ASN A 72 0.80 -21.90 17.24
C ASN A 72 0.82 -20.43 17.64
N GLN A 73 1.74 -20.07 18.53
CA GLN A 73 1.97 -18.67 18.87
C GLN A 73 2.62 -17.94 17.67
N ARG A 74 2.08 -16.79 17.31
CA ARG A 74 2.62 -15.95 16.24
C ARG A 74 3.99 -15.38 16.64
N PRO A 75 5.00 -15.41 15.76
CA PRO A 75 6.28 -14.76 16.04
C PRO A 75 6.12 -13.22 16.06
N PRO A 76 6.99 -12.50 16.79
CA PRO A 76 6.93 -11.03 16.86
C PRO A 76 7.09 -10.32 15.49
N SER A 77 7.67 -10.99 14.50
CA SER A 77 7.83 -10.50 13.13
C SER A 77 6.59 -10.65 12.26
N SER A 78 5.59 -11.44 12.70
CA SER A 78 4.39 -11.69 11.91
C SER A 78 3.55 -10.42 11.74
N GLN A 79 2.87 -10.33 10.61
CA GLN A 79 1.98 -9.24 10.27
C GLN A 79 0.51 -9.65 10.38
N TRP A 80 -0.34 -8.66 10.60
CA TRP A 80 -1.77 -8.79 10.66
C TRP A 80 -2.41 -7.86 9.63
N THR A 81 -3.26 -8.39 8.75
CA THR A 81 -3.91 -7.57 7.72
C THR A 81 -5.24 -7.00 8.21
N VAL A 82 -5.60 -5.83 7.73
CA VAL A 82 -6.87 -5.17 8.08
C VAL A 82 -7.97 -5.58 7.10
N THR A 83 -9.19 -5.67 7.59
CA THR A 83 -10.38 -5.80 6.73
C THR A 83 -10.95 -4.41 6.46
N GLY A 84 -11.05 -4.06 5.18
CA GLY A 84 -11.57 -2.77 4.77
C GLY A 84 -11.42 -2.52 3.27
N SER A 85 -11.93 -1.40 2.82
CA SER A 85 -11.84 -0.98 1.42
C SER A 85 -11.67 0.53 1.32
N GLY A 86 -11.08 0.98 0.22
CA GLY A 86 -10.94 2.40 -0.08
C GLY A 86 -10.98 2.63 -1.59
N ALA A 87 -11.38 3.82 -1.96
CA ALA A 87 -11.47 4.23 -3.35
C ALA A 87 -11.08 5.69 -3.52
N ALA A 88 -10.46 5.99 -4.66
CA ALA A 88 -10.16 7.36 -5.09
C ALA A 88 -10.58 7.56 -6.53
N ILE A 89 -11.10 8.73 -6.85
CA ILE A 89 -11.40 9.12 -8.23
C ILE A 89 -10.27 10.02 -8.72
N LEU A 90 -9.60 9.60 -9.78
CA LEU A 90 -8.62 10.40 -10.50
C LEU A 90 -9.31 11.11 -11.65
N SER A 91 -9.04 12.40 -11.80
CA SER A 91 -9.64 13.25 -12.83
C SER A 91 -8.58 14.16 -13.43
N LYS A 92 -8.69 14.44 -14.72
CA LYS A 92 -7.78 15.37 -15.41
C LYS A 92 -7.92 16.81 -14.91
N ASN A 93 -9.11 17.18 -14.47
CA ASN A 93 -9.43 18.51 -13.98
C ASN A 93 -10.07 18.42 -12.59
N GLY A 94 -9.59 19.20 -11.65
CA GLY A 94 -10.12 19.18 -10.29
C GLY A 94 -9.39 20.15 -9.35
N THR A 95 -9.89 20.23 -8.12
CA THR A 95 -9.34 21.07 -7.03
C THR A 95 -8.95 20.17 -5.85
N GLY A 96 -8.22 19.14 -6.08
CA GLY A 96 -7.78 18.19 -5.05
C GLY A 96 -6.26 18.07 -4.99
N PRO A 97 -5.73 17.13 -4.21
CA PRO A 97 -4.34 16.79 -4.29
C PRO A 97 -3.99 16.25 -5.68
N TYR A 98 -2.79 16.60 -6.17
CA TYR A 98 -2.35 16.23 -7.52
C TYR A 98 -1.32 15.11 -7.47
N ILE A 99 -1.47 14.11 -8.34
CA ILE A 99 -0.42 13.13 -8.64
C ILE A 99 0.50 13.79 -9.68
N THR A 100 1.69 14.17 -9.28
CA THR A 100 2.64 14.86 -10.14
C THR A 100 3.66 13.93 -10.79
N HIS A 101 3.98 12.83 -10.14
CA HIS A 101 4.97 11.86 -10.59
C HIS A 101 4.53 10.45 -10.21
N VAL A 102 4.86 9.49 -11.04
CA VAL A 102 4.74 8.06 -10.75
C VAL A 102 6.09 7.40 -11.01
N THR A 103 6.51 6.51 -10.12
CA THR A 103 7.76 5.75 -10.24
C THR A 103 7.42 4.27 -10.07
N PRO A 104 7.22 3.52 -11.15
CA PRO A 104 6.99 2.09 -11.07
C PRO A 104 8.21 1.39 -10.49
N GLY A 105 7.98 0.56 -9.47
CA GLY A 105 9.02 -0.26 -8.86
C GLY A 105 9.35 -1.49 -9.70
N LYS A 106 10.40 -2.20 -9.28
CA LYS A 106 10.79 -3.49 -9.84
C LYS A 106 10.83 -4.56 -8.74
N ILE A 107 10.89 -5.81 -9.13
CA ILE A 107 11.08 -6.92 -8.20
C ILE A 107 12.52 -6.86 -7.65
N VAL A 108 12.64 -6.84 -6.31
CA VAL A 108 13.92 -6.91 -5.60
C VAL A 108 13.85 -8.07 -4.62
N ASP A 109 14.71 -9.06 -4.82
CA ASP A 109 14.83 -10.23 -3.96
C ASP A 109 16.23 -10.27 -3.32
N MET A 110 16.27 -10.12 -1.99
CA MET A 110 17.49 -10.23 -1.18
C MET A 110 17.66 -11.60 -0.52
N GLY A 111 16.86 -12.58 -0.94
CA GLY A 111 16.97 -13.96 -0.47
C GLY A 111 16.43 -14.17 0.96
N ILE A 112 15.51 -13.37 1.44
CA ILE A 112 14.86 -13.55 2.74
C ILE A 112 13.99 -14.81 2.70
N LYS A 113 14.29 -15.78 3.57
CA LYS A 113 13.62 -17.08 3.60
C LYS A 113 12.58 -17.22 4.72
N ASP A 114 12.56 -16.29 5.67
CA ASP A 114 11.59 -16.30 6.76
C ASP A 114 10.23 -15.76 6.26
N ALA A 115 9.30 -16.67 6.01
CA ALA A 115 7.95 -16.36 5.56
C ALA A 115 7.13 -15.53 6.59
N ASN A 116 7.56 -15.52 7.87
CA ASN A 116 6.90 -14.74 8.91
C ASN A 116 7.47 -13.32 9.05
N ASN A 117 8.47 -12.96 8.27
CA ASN A 117 9.09 -11.64 8.29
C ASN A 117 8.94 -10.95 6.92
N MET A 118 7.71 -10.67 6.56
CA MET A 118 7.39 -10.01 5.28
C MET A 118 7.98 -8.60 5.20
N GLY A 119 8.06 -7.88 6.32
CA GLY A 119 8.65 -6.54 6.37
C GLY A 119 10.12 -6.54 5.92
N ALA A 120 10.90 -7.52 6.34
CA ALA A 120 12.29 -7.66 5.89
C ALA A 120 12.40 -7.99 4.40
N ALA A 121 11.46 -8.78 3.86
CA ALA A 121 11.43 -9.11 2.44
C ALA A 121 11.03 -7.90 1.56
N MET A 122 10.12 -7.05 2.04
CA MET A 122 9.59 -5.90 1.29
C MET A 122 10.43 -4.63 1.40
N ALA A 123 11.14 -4.41 2.52
CA ALA A 123 11.91 -3.20 2.75
C ALA A 123 12.96 -2.90 1.67
N PRO A 124 13.70 -3.87 1.10
CA PRO A 124 14.63 -3.62 -0.01
C PRO A 124 13.95 -3.11 -1.28
N ALA A 125 12.77 -3.66 -1.63
CA ALA A 125 12.02 -3.22 -2.81
C ALA A 125 11.48 -1.80 -2.64
N PHE A 126 10.95 -1.48 -1.45
CA PHE A 126 10.56 -0.13 -1.10
C PHE A 126 11.73 0.84 -1.22
N ASN A 127 12.88 0.49 -0.65
CA ASN A 127 14.08 1.35 -0.68
C ASN A 127 14.60 1.57 -2.10
N ASP A 128 14.62 0.54 -2.94
CA ASP A 128 15.03 0.66 -4.35
C ASP A 128 14.12 1.65 -5.11
N THR A 129 12.80 1.51 -4.95
CA THR A 129 11.83 2.40 -5.60
C THR A 129 11.94 3.84 -5.08
N LEU A 130 12.11 4.02 -3.76
CA LEU A 130 12.25 5.33 -3.14
C LEU A 130 13.50 6.08 -3.65
N ILE A 131 14.63 5.39 -3.70
CA ILE A 131 15.88 5.99 -4.16
C ILE A 131 15.83 6.28 -5.65
N THR A 132 15.26 5.38 -6.44
CA THR A 132 15.02 5.64 -7.87
C THR A 132 14.18 6.89 -8.04
N HIS A 133 13.11 7.05 -7.25
CA HIS A 133 12.29 8.26 -7.28
C HIS A 133 13.08 9.54 -6.95
N PHE A 134 13.95 9.52 -5.95
CA PHE A 134 14.78 10.66 -5.62
C PHE A 134 15.76 11.01 -6.74
N LEU A 135 16.36 10.01 -7.35
CA LEU A 135 17.30 10.20 -8.46
C LEU A 135 16.59 10.74 -9.72
N ASP A 136 15.47 10.15 -10.10
CA ASP A 136 14.73 10.54 -11.30
C ASP A 136 14.13 11.95 -11.19
N THR A 137 13.68 12.32 -9.99
CA THR A 137 13.08 13.65 -9.76
C THR A 137 14.08 14.72 -9.35
N GLY A 138 15.31 14.35 -8.97
CA GLY A 138 16.31 15.25 -8.39
C GLY A 138 15.92 15.82 -7.02
N ARG A 139 14.99 15.16 -6.31
CA ARG A 139 14.46 15.63 -5.02
C ARG A 139 15.13 14.90 -3.86
N SER A 140 15.32 15.62 -2.75
CA SER A 140 15.82 15.04 -1.50
C SER A 140 14.65 14.58 -0.60
N PRO A 141 14.90 13.73 0.42
CA PRO A 141 13.85 13.35 1.39
C PRO A 141 13.17 14.56 2.05
N SER A 142 13.89 15.63 2.31
CA SER A 142 13.36 16.85 2.94
C SER A 142 12.40 17.67 2.07
N TYR A 143 12.27 17.32 0.79
CA TYR A 143 11.27 17.93 -0.09
C TYR A 143 9.85 17.47 0.26
N TYR A 144 9.71 16.29 0.86
CA TYR A 144 8.43 15.67 1.16
C TYR A 144 8.05 15.87 2.62
N ASP A 145 6.82 16.32 2.88
CA ASP A 145 6.27 16.40 4.23
C ASP A 145 6.03 15.02 4.83
N ALA A 146 5.64 14.05 4.01
CA ALA A 146 5.46 12.66 4.40
C ALA A 146 5.90 11.70 3.30
N ILE A 147 6.58 10.63 3.69
CA ILE A 147 6.92 9.46 2.87
C ILE A 147 6.20 8.27 3.51
N ILE A 148 5.38 7.56 2.75
CA ILE A 148 4.54 6.49 3.30
C ILE A 148 4.77 5.20 2.51
N SER A 149 5.10 4.12 3.20
CA SER A 149 5.11 2.78 2.62
C SER A 149 3.83 2.00 2.91
N GLY A 150 3.61 0.93 2.19
CA GLY A 150 2.32 0.26 2.12
C GLY A 150 2.08 -0.88 3.09
N ASP A 151 3.04 -1.49 3.76
CA ASP A 151 2.77 -2.65 4.64
C ASP A 151 4.05 -3.29 5.19
N LEU A 152 5.07 -2.49 5.41
CA LEU A 152 6.32 -3.01 5.95
C LEU A 152 6.19 -3.38 7.44
N GLY A 153 5.25 -2.75 8.14
CA GLY A 153 5.06 -2.89 9.56
C GLY A 153 6.23 -2.31 10.36
N HIS A 154 6.25 -2.55 11.67
CA HIS A 154 7.27 -1.99 12.56
C HIS A 154 8.68 -2.43 12.18
N ILE A 155 8.89 -3.74 11.94
CA ILE A 155 10.21 -4.28 11.62
C ILE A 155 10.69 -3.78 10.26
N GLY A 156 9.86 -3.90 9.24
CA GLY A 156 10.24 -3.46 7.89
C GLY A 156 10.47 -1.95 7.80
N LYS A 157 9.73 -1.15 8.58
CA LYS A 157 9.95 0.29 8.68
C LYS A 157 11.36 0.63 9.19
N GLU A 158 11.82 -0.01 10.26
CA GLU A 158 13.16 0.21 10.78
C GLU A 158 14.24 -0.22 9.78
N ILE A 159 14.06 -1.37 9.14
CA ILE A 159 14.98 -1.85 8.10
C ILE A 159 15.04 -0.86 6.93
N ALA A 160 13.90 -0.32 6.50
CA ALA A 160 13.86 0.66 5.40
C ALA A 160 14.60 1.96 5.76
N ILE A 161 14.48 2.43 7.00
CA ILE A 161 15.23 3.60 7.48
C ILE A 161 16.74 3.35 7.43
N ASP A 162 17.20 2.19 7.90
CA ASP A 162 18.62 1.84 7.90
C ASP A 162 19.17 1.65 6.49
N LEU A 163 18.40 1.02 5.59
CA LEU A 163 18.78 0.87 4.18
C LEU A 163 18.91 2.22 3.48
N ALA A 164 17.93 3.12 3.64
CA ALA A 164 17.98 4.46 3.07
C ALA A 164 19.20 5.24 3.60
N LYS A 165 19.43 5.16 4.91
CA LYS A 165 20.57 5.81 5.55
C LYS A 165 21.93 5.29 5.03
N SER A 166 22.05 3.99 4.79
CA SER A 166 23.27 3.40 4.22
C SER A 166 23.61 3.92 2.83
N GLN A 167 22.60 4.40 2.10
CA GLN A 167 22.74 5.01 0.78
C GLN A 167 22.77 6.55 0.80
N GLY A 168 22.89 7.15 2.00
CA GLY A 168 23.02 8.59 2.17
C GLY A 168 21.71 9.37 2.30
N TYR A 169 20.56 8.69 2.37
CA TYR A 169 19.25 9.34 2.49
C TYR A 169 18.68 9.21 3.91
N ASN A 170 18.43 10.32 4.58
CA ASN A 170 17.79 10.32 5.90
C ASN A 170 16.29 10.58 5.76
N ILE A 171 15.49 9.54 5.94
CA ILE A 171 14.02 9.60 5.86
C ILE A 171 13.34 9.52 7.23
N LYS A 172 14.08 9.33 8.32
CA LYS A 172 13.56 9.00 9.64
C LYS A 172 12.53 10.01 10.16
N SER A 173 12.66 11.28 9.85
CA SER A 173 11.81 12.35 10.38
C SER A 173 10.42 12.43 9.77
N ASN A 174 10.28 12.01 8.52
CA ASN A 174 9.06 12.17 7.72
C ASN A 174 8.55 10.87 7.08
N TYR A 175 9.17 9.72 7.45
CA TYR A 175 8.76 8.41 6.96
C TYR A 175 7.85 7.69 7.93
N ASN A 176 6.78 7.12 7.40
CA ASN A 176 5.89 6.23 8.13
C ASN A 176 5.41 5.06 7.23
N ASP A 177 4.65 4.14 7.80
CA ASP A 177 4.17 2.94 7.14
C ASP A 177 2.69 2.72 7.43
N CYS A 178 1.91 2.34 6.43
CA CYS A 178 0.46 2.12 6.57
C CYS A 178 0.15 1.03 7.60
N GLY A 179 0.96 -0.02 7.65
CA GLY A 179 0.79 -1.12 8.60
C GLY A 179 1.11 -0.72 10.05
N VAL A 180 1.87 0.37 10.23
CA VAL A 180 2.11 0.98 11.55
C VAL A 180 0.99 1.95 11.93
N LEU A 181 0.48 2.69 10.94
CA LEU A 181 -0.54 3.73 11.17
C LEU A 181 -1.92 3.17 11.48
N ILE A 182 -2.26 2.00 10.93
CA ILE A 182 -3.62 1.45 11.01
C ILE A 182 -3.92 0.74 12.32
N PHE A 183 -2.90 0.28 13.03
CA PHE A 183 -3.03 -0.45 14.29
C PHE A 183 -2.36 0.27 15.45
N ASP A 184 -3.02 0.32 16.59
CA ASP A 184 -2.41 0.77 17.85
C ASP A 184 -1.63 -0.38 18.49
N LYS A 185 -0.31 -0.28 18.46
CA LYS A 185 0.62 -1.28 19.01
C LYS A 185 0.41 -1.54 20.49
N ASN A 186 -0.10 -0.57 21.25
CA ASN A 186 -0.21 -0.68 22.71
C ASN A 186 -1.51 -1.36 23.15
N SER A 187 -2.56 -1.27 22.34
CA SER A 187 -3.90 -1.81 22.67
C SER A 187 -4.30 -3.01 21.83
N GLN A 188 -3.60 -3.27 20.71
CA GLN A 188 -3.94 -4.33 19.76
C GLN A 188 -2.79 -5.32 19.61
N ASP A 189 -3.09 -6.62 19.68
CA ASP A 189 -2.12 -7.71 19.51
C ASP A 189 -1.87 -7.99 18.01
N THR A 190 -1.17 -7.09 17.35
CA THR A 190 -0.86 -7.19 15.90
C THR A 190 0.62 -7.40 15.60
N HIS A 191 1.46 -7.55 16.63
CA HIS A 191 2.92 -7.76 16.56
C HIS A 191 3.63 -6.72 15.68
N SER A 192 4.05 -7.09 14.44
CA SER A 192 4.71 -6.16 13.53
C SER A 192 3.74 -5.18 12.84
N GLY A 193 2.44 -5.30 13.08
CA GLY A 193 1.43 -4.53 12.35
C GLY A 193 1.20 -5.12 10.96
N GLY A 194 0.70 -4.31 10.05
CA GLY A 194 0.42 -4.72 8.68
C GLY A 194 -0.97 -4.27 8.21
N SER A 195 -1.12 -3.95 6.94
CA SER A 195 -2.39 -3.46 6.40
C SER A 195 -2.90 -4.31 5.23
N GLY A 196 -2.04 -5.07 4.56
CA GLY A 196 -2.38 -5.79 3.35
C GLY A 196 -2.84 -4.84 2.24
N CYS A 197 -3.77 -5.27 1.41
CA CYS A 197 -4.41 -4.41 0.40
C CYS A 197 -5.20 -3.25 1.03
N GLY A 198 -5.44 -3.27 2.34
CA GLY A 198 -6.10 -2.20 3.10
C GLY A 198 -5.24 -0.96 3.35
N CYS A 199 -4.02 -0.87 2.82
CA CYS A 199 -3.18 0.34 2.89
C CYS A 199 -3.88 1.58 2.31
N CYS A 200 -4.85 1.41 1.41
CA CYS A 200 -5.69 2.47 0.88
C CYS A 200 -6.41 3.26 1.99
N LEU A 201 -6.79 2.62 3.10
CA LEU A 201 -7.45 3.29 4.23
C LEU A 201 -6.54 4.37 4.83
N SER A 202 -5.28 4.04 5.11
CA SER A 202 -4.33 5.00 5.65
C SER A 202 -3.98 6.10 4.64
N LEU A 203 -3.77 5.75 3.37
CA LEU A 203 -3.41 6.71 2.33
C LEU A 203 -4.52 7.73 2.06
N ILE A 204 -5.78 7.32 2.04
CA ILE A 204 -6.92 8.24 1.86
C ILE A 204 -7.01 9.20 3.05
N HIS A 205 -6.84 8.71 4.27
CA HIS A 205 -6.87 9.55 5.47
C HIS A 205 -5.74 10.58 5.51
N ILE A 206 -4.58 10.25 4.97
CA ILE A 206 -3.44 11.17 4.89
C ILE A 206 -3.65 12.24 3.81
N SER A 207 -4.16 11.84 2.65
CA SER A 207 -4.33 12.74 1.50
C SER A 207 -5.56 13.66 1.60
N GLU A 208 -6.57 13.29 2.41
CA GLU A 208 -7.79 14.08 2.63
C GLU A 208 -8.09 14.33 4.13
N PRO A 209 -7.18 14.91 4.91
CA PRO A 209 -7.35 15.05 6.37
C PRO A 209 -8.53 15.94 6.77
N THR A 210 -8.98 16.83 5.90
CA THR A 210 -10.07 17.78 6.18
C THR A 210 -11.46 17.14 6.24
N ARG A 211 -11.64 15.94 5.71
CA ARG A 211 -12.94 15.24 5.74
C ARG A 211 -13.15 14.40 7.02
N LEU A 212 -12.11 14.13 7.78
CA LEU A 212 -12.20 13.37 9.04
C LEU A 212 -12.82 14.17 10.21
N GLY A 213 -12.85 15.50 10.15
CA GLY A 213 -13.46 16.35 11.17
C GLY A 213 -14.98 16.40 11.17
N MET A 214 -15.64 15.67 10.25
CA MET A 214 -17.11 15.69 10.11
C MET A 214 -17.80 14.38 10.49
N ILE A 215 -17.10 13.44 11.10
CA ILE A 215 -17.71 12.24 11.70
C ILE A 215 -17.49 12.30 13.22
N SER A 216 -18.25 13.12 13.87
CA SER A 216 -18.45 13.10 15.31
C SER A 216 -19.93 12.92 15.59
#